data_9c4c1890424f2b2f8cad27cd667dc424
#
_entry.id   9c4c1890424f2b2f8cad27cd667dc424
#
_cell.length_a   1.000
_cell.length_b   1.000
_cell.length_c   1.000
_cell.angle_alpha   90.00
_cell.angle_beta   90.00
_cell.angle_gamma   90.00
#
_symmetry.space_group_name_H-M   'P 1'
#
loop_
_entity.id
_entity.type
_entity.pdbx_description
1 polymer ?
#
loop_
_entity_poly.entity_id
_entity_poly.type
_entity_poly.pdbx_seq_one_letter_code
_entity_poly.pdbx_strand_id
1 'polypeptide(L)'
;MSTLYFAKPQPLSPNTKTFEEDGVRYRTVKGRKVLVRGVPTTDSIYYLWFEYLKRSEKYKTACANNGKGMTKLYKDFGNIFEYEGVEGFWGWWTDRGQYLFGIKPLQQIGDFADVDDVIAIRKQVEEGEYKLVAIPTNLTKTTIKKRLNKLIAQMEVNPTAEQTTKYSISQTKVD
;
A
#
# COMPACT_ATOMS: atom_id res chain seq x y z
N MET A 1 11.41 -0.19 4.91
CA MET A 1 10.40 -0.20 3.80
C MET A 1 9.04 -0.38 4.43
N SER A 2 8.13 0.56 4.22
CA SER A 2 6.76 0.50 4.75
C SER A 2 6.00 -0.66 4.08
N THR A 3 5.43 -1.57 4.87
CA THR A 3 4.67 -2.71 4.34
C THR A 3 3.28 -2.23 3.92
N LEU A 4 2.94 -2.38 2.63
CA LEU A 4 1.60 -2.07 2.14
C LEU A 4 0.61 -3.18 2.54
N TYR A 5 -0.61 -2.78 2.89
CA TYR A 5 -1.74 -3.69 3.08
C TYR A 5 -2.62 -3.69 1.84
N PHE A 6 -3.29 -4.81 1.58
CA PHE A 6 -4.14 -4.97 0.40
C PHE A 6 -5.49 -5.56 0.80
N ALA A 7 -6.55 -5.02 0.22
CA ALA A 7 -7.92 -5.50 0.45
C ALA A 7 -8.17 -6.92 -0.07
N LYS A 8 -7.40 -7.33 -1.07
CA LYS A 8 -7.45 -8.68 -1.67
C LYS A 8 -6.06 -9.31 -1.64
N PRO A 9 -5.95 -10.64 -1.75
CA PRO A 9 -4.64 -11.31 -1.81
C PRO A 9 -3.77 -10.75 -2.93
N GLN A 10 -2.51 -10.46 -2.61
CA GLN A 10 -1.54 -9.95 -3.57
C GLN A 10 -1.18 -11.03 -4.60
N PRO A 11 -0.83 -10.63 -5.83
CA PRO A 11 -0.20 -11.55 -6.76
C PRO A 11 1.16 -12.00 -6.22
N LEU A 12 1.49 -13.27 -6.41
CA LEU A 12 2.81 -13.80 -6.15
C LEU A 12 3.70 -13.57 -7.36
N SER A 13 4.99 -13.34 -7.13
CA SER A 13 5.95 -13.30 -8.24
C SER A 13 5.85 -14.58 -9.07
N PRO A 14 5.90 -14.49 -10.41
CA PRO A 14 5.87 -15.66 -11.29
C PRO A 14 6.90 -16.72 -10.94
N ASN A 15 8.04 -16.30 -10.39
CA ASN A 15 9.12 -17.18 -9.97
C ASN A 15 8.93 -17.79 -8.56
N THR A 16 7.84 -17.47 -7.86
CA THR A 16 7.59 -17.99 -6.52
C THR A 16 7.10 -19.44 -6.59
N LYS A 17 7.97 -20.37 -6.22
CA LYS A 17 7.60 -21.78 -6.08
C LYS A 17 6.77 -21.98 -4.82
N THR A 18 5.55 -22.46 -4.98
CA THR A 18 4.63 -22.79 -3.89
C THR A 18 4.19 -24.24 -3.98
N PHE A 19 3.76 -24.79 -2.85
CA PHE A 19 3.10 -26.08 -2.77
C PHE A 19 1.88 -25.97 -1.87
N GLU A 20 0.90 -26.86 -2.05
CA GLU A 20 -0.34 -26.86 -1.28
C GLU A 20 -0.40 -28.09 -0.39
N GLU A 21 -0.86 -27.93 0.84
CA GLU A 21 -1.04 -28.96 1.83
C GLU A 21 -2.27 -28.62 2.66
N ASP A 22 -3.22 -29.52 2.74
CA ASP A 22 -4.50 -29.34 3.43
C ASP A 22 -5.27 -28.08 3.01
N GLY A 23 -5.24 -27.74 1.72
CA GLY A 23 -5.89 -26.54 1.19
C GLY A 23 -5.17 -25.23 1.53
N VAL A 24 -3.99 -25.30 2.12
CA VAL A 24 -3.18 -24.14 2.51
C VAL A 24 -1.92 -24.08 1.66
N ARG A 25 -1.60 -22.89 1.17
CA ARG A 25 -0.44 -22.67 0.30
C ARG A 25 0.79 -22.27 1.10
N TYR A 26 1.90 -22.91 0.81
CA TYR A 26 3.19 -22.70 1.45
C TYR A 26 4.31 -22.48 0.43
N ARG A 27 5.42 -21.93 0.90
CA ARG A 27 6.72 -21.94 0.20
C ARG A 27 7.82 -22.35 1.14
N THR A 28 8.92 -22.83 0.58
CA THR A 28 10.12 -23.12 1.37
C THR A 28 11.04 -21.91 1.37
N VAL A 29 11.42 -21.42 2.56
CA VAL A 29 12.38 -20.34 2.75
C VAL A 29 13.47 -20.82 3.69
N LYS A 30 14.69 -20.93 3.22
CA LYS A 30 15.84 -21.46 3.99
C LYS A 30 15.53 -22.81 4.69
N GLY A 31 14.89 -23.73 3.94
CA GLY A 31 14.51 -25.06 4.46
C GLY A 31 13.28 -25.07 5.37
N ARG A 32 12.66 -23.94 5.66
CA ARG A 32 11.46 -23.85 6.51
C ARG A 32 10.20 -23.66 5.68
N LYS A 33 9.11 -24.32 6.06
CA LYS A 33 7.79 -24.16 5.51
C LYS A 33 7.20 -22.82 6.00
N VAL A 34 6.84 -21.93 5.09
CA VAL A 34 6.30 -20.59 5.39
C VAL A 34 4.96 -20.43 4.67
N LEU A 35 3.95 -19.98 5.40
CA LEU A 35 2.62 -19.69 4.88
C LEU A 35 2.69 -18.59 3.81
N VAL A 36 2.00 -18.82 2.69
CA VAL A 36 1.88 -17.85 1.60
C VAL A 36 0.47 -17.25 1.58
N ARG A 37 0.39 -15.95 1.79
CA ARG A 37 -0.88 -15.20 1.79
C ARG A 37 -1.29 -14.65 0.42
N GLY A 38 -0.43 -14.78 -0.58
CA GLY A 38 -0.69 -14.36 -1.95
C GLY A 38 -1.37 -15.45 -2.79
N VAL A 39 -1.74 -15.09 -4.01
CA VAL A 39 -2.29 -16.00 -5.02
C VAL A 39 -1.40 -16.01 -6.25
N PRO A 40 -1.43 -17.07 -7.08
CA PRO A 40 -0.77 -17.04 -8.38
C PRO A 40 -1.13 -15.77 -9.14
N THR A 41 -0.19 -15.22 -9.90
CA THR A 41 -0.43 -13.96 -10.62
C THR A 41 -1.68 -14.02 -11.47
N THR A 42 -1.89 -15.12 -12.20
CA THR A 42 -3.05 -15.32 -13.09
C THR A 42 -4.39 -15.36 -12.36
N ASP A 43 -4.39 -15.74 -11.09
CA ASP A 43 -5.59 -15.86 -10.25
C ASP A 43 -5.85 -14.55 -9.46
N SER A 44 -4.90 -13.62 -9.53
CA SER A 44 -5.01 -12.35 -8.82
C SER A 44 -6.05 -11.44 -9.48
N ILE A 45 -6.95 -10.90 -8.67
CA ILE A 45 -7.92 -9.91 -9.14
C ILE A 45 -7.24 -8.68 -9.77
N TYR A 46 -6.04 -8.34 -9.32
CA TYR A 46 -5.25 -7.22 -9.86
C TYR A 46 -4.74 -7.52 -11.27
N TYR A 47 -4.35 -8.77 -11.55
CA TYR A 47 -3.96 -9.21 -12.88
C TYR A 47 -5.16 -9.26 -13.82
N LEU A 48 -6.28 -9.82 -13.37
CA LEU A 48 -7.51 -9.87 -14.16
C LEU A 48 -7.99 -8.46 -14.51
N TRP A 49 -7.91 -7.52 -13.57
CA TRP A 49 -8.24 -6.13 -13.81
C TRP A 49 -7.30 -5.46 -14.82
N PHE A 50 -5.98 -5.71 -14.72
CA PHE A 50 -4.98 -5.22 -15.67
C PHE A 50 -5.24 -5.72 -17.09
N GLU A 51 -5.52 -7.02 -17.24
CA GLU A 51 -5.87 -7.61 -18.53
C GLU A 51 -7.21 -7.08 -19.07
N TYR A 52 -8.17 -6.81 -18.18
CA TYR A 52 -9.43 -6.16 -18.56
C TYR A 52 -9.19 -4.74 -19.09
N LEU A 53 -8.33 -3.95 -18.43
CA LEU A 53 -8.00 -2.59 -18.87
C LEU A 53 -7.31 -2.59 -20.24
N LYS A 54 -6.50 -3.61 -20.56
CA LYS A 54 -5.89 -3.80 -21.89
C LYS A 54 -6.91 -4.00 -23.01
N ARG A 55 -8.12 -4.48 -22.70
CA ARG A 55 -9.20 -4.64 -23.69
C ARG A 55 -9.93 -3.34 -24.00
N SER A 56 -9.66 -2.28 -23.26
CA SER A 56 -10.30 -0.98 -23.47
C SER A 56 -9.69 -0.24 -24.65
N GLU A 57 -10.41 -0.15 -25.76
CA GLU A 57 -9.98 0.61 -26.94
C GLU A 57 -9.79 2.10 -26.63
N LYS A 58 -10.60 2.65 -25.70
CA LYS A 58 -10.43 4.04 -25.25
C LYS A 58 -9.09 4.23 -24.54
N TYR A 59 -8.71 3.27 -23.67
CA TYR A 59 -7.44 3.35 -22.97
C TYR A 59 -6.26 3.14 -23.91
N LYS A 60 -6.38 2.22 -24.86
CA LYS A 60 -5.39 1.98 -25.92
C LYS A 60 -5.11 3.24 -26.73
N THR A 61 -6.18 3.91 -27.18
CA THR A 61 -6.08 5.18 -27.90
C THR A 61 -5.42 6.27 -27.03
N ALA A 62 -5.78 6.35 -25.75
CA ALA A 62 -5.17 7.30 -24.82
C ALA A 62 -3.67 7.03 -24.65
N CYS A 63 -3.26 5.75 -24.49
CA CYS A 63 -1.84 5.38 -24.40
C CYS A 63 -1.06 5.79 -25.65
N ALA A 64 -1.61 5.53 -26.86
CA ALA A 64 -0.98 5.94 -28.11
C ALA A 64 -0.81 7.46 -28.25
N ASN A 65 -1.64 8.26 -27.53
CA ASN A 65 -1.63 9.72 -27.56
C ASN A 65 -1.15 10.34 -26.21
N ASN A 66 -0.23 9.69 -25.54
CA ASN A 66 0.35 10.15 -24.26
C ASN A 66 -0.70 10.56 -23.21
N GLY A 67 -1.76 9.78 -23.11
CA GLY A 67 -2.82 9.96 -22.12
C GLY A 67 -3.91 10.98 -22.50
N LYS A 68 -3.91 11.52 -23.71
CA LYS A 68 -4.94 12.48 -24.16
C LYS A 68 -6.33 11.84 -24.07
N GLY A 69 -7.25 12.50 -23.39
CA GLY A 69 -8.62 12.05 -23.15
C GLY A 69 -8.79 11.18 -21.88
N MET A 70 -7.70 10.62 -21.33
CA MET A 70 -7.71 9.85 -20.07
C MET A 70 -6.49 10.17 -19.19
N THR A 71 -6.14 11.44 -19.09
CA THR A 71 -4.89 11.92 -18.49
C THR A 71 -4.66 11.42 -17.06
N LYS A 72 -5.69 11.41 -16.21
CA LYS A 72 -5.58 10.93 -14.82
C LYS A 72 -5.25 9.45 -14.79
N LEU A 73 -5.98 8.64 -15.56
CA LEU A 73 -5.77 7.20 -15.62
C LEU A 73 -4.38 6.86 -16.20
N TYR A 74 -3.98 7.54 -17.27
CA TYR A 74 -2.67 7.36 -17.88
C TYR A 74 -1.52 7.76 -16.94
N LYS A 75 -1.68 8.85 -16.18
CA LYS A 75 -0.68 9.25 -15.16
C LYS A 75 -0.49 8.16 -14.11
N ASP A 76 -1.58 7.50 -13.70
CA ASP A 76 -1.55 6.49 -12.67
C ASP A 76 -1.04 5.15 -13.20
N PHE A 77 -1.62 4.64 -14.25
CA PHE A 77 -1.35 3.30 -14.77
C PHE A 77 -0.21 3.24 -15.79
N GLY A 78 0.11 4.37 -16.43
CA GLY A 78 1.11 4.43 -17.49
C GLY A 78 0.65 3.75 -18.78
N ASN A 79 1.58 3.50 -19.69
CA ASN A 79 1.31 2.72 -20.89
C ASN A 79 1.38 1.22 -20.58
N ILE A 80 0.26 0.61 -20.19
CA ILE A 80 0.21 -0.81 -19.82
C ILE A 80 0.45 -1.75 -21.01
N PHE A 81 0.39 -1.26 -22.24
CA PHE A 81 0.64 -2.06 -23.44
C PHE A 81 2.11 -2.37 -23.66
N GLU A 82 3.02 -1.70 -22.95
CA GLU A 82 4.45 -2.00 -22.92
C GLU A 82 4.77 -3.24 -22.08
N TYR A 83 3.81 -3.72 -21.30
CA TYR A 83 3.98 -4.84 -20.40
C TYR A 83 3.20 -6.05 -20.93
N GLU A 84 3.93 -7.07 -21.40
CA GLU A 84 3.32 -8.27 -21.99
C GLU A 84 3.35 -9.47 -21.04
N GLY A 85 2.24 -10.22 -21.02
CA GLY A 85 2.11 -11.46 -20.26
C GLY A 85 2.27 -11.27 -18.74
N VAL A 86 2.48 -12.38 -18.07
CA VAL A 86 2.57 -12.43 -16.60
C VAL A 86 3.81 -11.70 -16.08
N GLU A 87 4.95 -11.83 -16.74
CA GLU A 87 6.19 -11.15 -16.36
C GLU A 87 6.07 -9.64 -16.55
N GLY A 88 5.48 -9.19 -17.65
CA GLY A 88 5.21 -7.78 -17.89
C GLY A 88 4.27 -7.22 -16.82
N PHE A 89 3.16 -7.91 -16.52
CA PHE A 89 2.30 -7.50 -15.41
C PHE A 89 3.07 -7.39 -14.09
N TRP A 90 3.95 -8.35 -13.79
CA TRP A 90 4.73 -8.32 -12.55
C TRP A 90 5.65 -7.09 -12.48
N GLY A 91 6.31 -6.72 -13.59
CA GLY A 91 7.08 -5.48 -13.69
C GLY A 91 6.20 -4.26 -13.40
N TRP A 92 5.06 -4.14 -14.10
CA TRP A 92 4.10 -3.06 -13.85
C TRP A 92 3.59 -3.04 -12.41
N TRP A 93 3.30 -4.23 -11.82
CA TRP A 93 2.81 -4.35 -10.44
C TRP A 93 3.81 -3.82 -9.43
N THR A 94 5.08 -4.18 -9.57
CA THR A 94 6.14 -3.72 -8.66
C THR A 94 6.43 -2.23 -8.78
N ASP A 95 6.35 -1.68 -9.98
CA ASP A 95 6.68 -0.28 -10.24
C ASP A 95 5.51 0.67 -9.94
N ARG A 96 4.28 0.24 -10.17
CA ARG A 96 3.08 1.10 -10.08
C ARG A 96 1.92 0.47 -9.35
N GLY A 97 1.48 -0.74 -9.76
CA GLY A 97 0.22 -1.34 -9.34
C GLY A 97 0.08 -1.45 -7.82
N GLN A 98 1.12 -1.92 -7.14
CA GLN A 98 1.09 -2.06 -5.69
C GLN A 98 0.83 -0.73 -4.95
N TYR A 99 1.28 0.40 -5.49
CA TYR A 99 1.06 1.72 -4.88
C TYR A 99 -0.32 2.32 -5.20
N LEU A 100 -0.97 1.83 -6.24
CA LEU A 100 -2.33 2.23 -6.60
C LEU A 100 -3.39 1.51 -5.76
N PHE A 101 -3.14 0.24 -5.45
CA PHE A 101 -4.07 -0.63 -4.73
C PHE A 101 -3.64 -0.92 -3.28
N GLY A 102 -2.42 -0.59 -2.93
CA GLY A 102 -1.89 -0.77 -1.58
C GLY A 102 -2.33 0.33 -0.63
N ILE A 103 -2.65 -0.07 0.58
CA ILE A 103 -2.96 0.82 1.70
C ILE A 103 -1.68 1.00 2.51
N LYS A 104 -1.19 2.21 2.64
CA LYS A 104 -0.10 2.48 3.58
C LYS A 104 -0.61 2.26 5.01
N PRO A 105 0.18 1.59 5.88
CA PRO A 105 -0.21 1.47 7.28
C PRO A 105 -0.38 2.87 7.89
N LEU A 106 -1.37 3.02 8.77
CA LEU A 106 -1.43 4.23 9.62
C LEU A 106 -0.16 4.31 10.43
N GLN A 107 0.41 5.48 10.45
CA GLN A 107 1.48 5.78 11.37
C GLN A 107 0.91 5.66 12.79
N GLN A 108 1.57 4.87 13.62
CA GLN A 108 1.12 4.68 15.00
C GLN A 108 1.65 5.82 15.87
N ILE A 109 0.86 6.21 16.86
CA ILE A 109 1.39 7.03 17.96
C ILE A 109 2.41 6.16 18.68
N GLY A 110 3.69 6.53 18.60
CA GLY A 110 4.79 5.78 19.21
C GLY A 110 5.17 6.35 20.56
N ASP A 111 5.54 5.46 21.47
CA ASP A 111 6.32 5.80 22.66
C ASP A 111 7.79 5.51 22.31
N PHE A 112 8.63 6.54 22.35
CA PHE A 112 10.04 6.43 22.03
C PHE A 112 10.81 6.24 23.33
N ALA A 113 11.34 5.05 23.54
CA ALA A 113 11.98 4.66 24.79
C ALA A 113 13.35 5.31 24.97
N ASP A 114 14.04 5.63 23.87
CA ASP A 114 15.38 6.22 23.90
C ASP A 114 15.59 7.24 22.77
N VAL A 115 16.79 7.83 22.78
CA VAL A 115 17.20 8.88 21.81
C VAL A 115 17.40 8.30 20.42
N ASP A 116 17.81 7.04 20.30
CA ASP A 116 18.04 6.39 19.01
C ASP A 116 16.72 6.19 18.26
N ASP A 117 15.64 5.88 18.96
CA ASP A 117 14.28 5.83 18.40
C ASP A 117 13.86 7.19 17.82
N VAL A 118 14.17 8.29 18.53
CA VAL A 118 13.89 9.65 18.06
C VAL A 118 14.74 10.00 16.84
N ILE A 119 16.01 9.61 16.82
CA ILE A 119 16.91 9.82 15.69
C ILE A 119 16.41 9.06 14.45
N ALA A 120 15.90 7.84 14.65
CA ALA A 120 15.38 7.01 13.56
C ALA A 120 14.20 7.66 12.80
N ILE A 121 13.40 8.51 13.46
CA ILE A 121 12.26 9.22 12.84
C ILE A 121 12.55 10.68 12.52
N ARG A 122 13.80 11.13 12.69
CA ARG A 122 14.17 12.55 12.51
C ARG A 122 13.72 13.10 11.16
N LYS A 123 13.93 12.36 10.09
CA LYS A 123 13.55 12.77 8.74
C LYS A 123 12.04 12.99 8.63
N GLN A 124 11.23 12.09 9.18
CA GLN A 124 9.75 12.19 9.17
C GLN A 124 9.27 13.39 10.01
N VAL A 125 10.01 13.76 11.08
CA VAL A 125 9.71 14.95 11.88
C VAL A 125 10.05 16.21 11.09
N GLU A 126 11.17 16.25 10.39
CA GLU A 126 11.59 17.36 9.53
C GLU A 126 10.63 17.55 8.33
N GLU A 127 10.10 16.47 7.79
CA GLU A 127 9.09 16.47 6.71
C GLU A 127 7.66 16.77 7.22
N GLY A 128 7.48 16.93 8.54
CA GLY A 128 6.18 17.26 9.16
C GLY A 128 5.20 16.09 9.28
N GLU A 129 5.65 14.86 9.02
CA GLU A 129 4.83 13.65 9.16
C GLU A 129 4.57 13.30 10.63
N TYR A 130 5.50 13.65 11.53
CA TYR A 130 5.40 13.46 12.99
C TYR A 130 5.60 14.76 13.75
N LYS A 131 4.93 14.88 14.90
CA LYS A 131 5.26 15.88 15.93
C LYS A 131 5.73 15.18 17.19
N LEU A 132 6.87 15.60 17.72
CA LEU A 132 7.39 15.13 19.00
C LEU A 132 6.77 15.96 20.13
N VAL A 133 6.30 15.28 21.17
CA VAL A 133 5.73 15.92 22.34
C VAL A 133 6.41 15.38 23.60
N ALA A 134 7.02 16.27 24.36
CA ALA A 134 7.58 15.93 25.68
C ALA A 134 6.47 15.93 26.73
N ILE A 135 6.31 14.82 27.42
CA ILE A 135 5.32 14.65 28.50
C ILE A 135 6.06 14.58 29.84
N PRO A 136 5.91 15.58 30.73
CA PRO A 136 6.49 15.53 32.05
C PRO A 136 5.87 14.40 32.89
N THR A 137 6.70 13.52 33.42
CA THR A 137 6.25 12.36 34.21
C THR A 137 5.80 12.70 35.63
N ASN A 138 6.08 13.91 36.10
CA ASN A 138 5.71 14.40 37.42
C ASN A 138 4.29 15.03 37.50
N LEU A 139 3.54 14.98 36.39
CA LEU A 139 2.17 15.47 36.33
C LEU A 139 1.14 14.33 36.54
N THR A 140 -0.04 14.67 37.03
CA THR A 140 -1.14 13.71 37.11
C THR A 140 -1.67 13.36 35.73
N LYS A 141 -2.16 12.11 35.53
CA LYS A 141 -2.76 11.66 34.27
C LYS A 141 -3.85 12.60 33.75
N THR A 142 -4.66 13.16 34.66
CA THR A 142 -5.73 14.11 34.30
C THR A 142 -5.16 15.41 33.73
N THR A 143 -4.10 15.93 34.35
CA THR A 143 -3.43 17.16 33.89
C THR A 143 -2.77 16.93 32.52
N ILE A 144 -2.08 15.78 32.34
CA ILE A 144 -1.48 15.39 31.06
C ILE A 144 -2.56 15.34 29.99
N LYS A 145 -3.65 14.60 30.21
CA LYS A 145 -4.76 14.47 29.25
C LYS A 145 -5.34 15.83 28.86
N LYS A 146 -5.58 16.74 29.84
CA LYS A 146 -6.11 18.08 29.55
C LYS A 146 -5.18 18.92 28.70
N ARG A 147 -3.86 18.89 28.98
CA ARG A 147 -2.85 19.63 28.22
C ARG A 147 -2.66 19.04 26.82
N LEU A 148 -2.64 17.71 26.69
CA LEU A 148 -2.51 17.01 25.42
C LEU A 148 -3.70 17.31 24.50
N ASN A 149 -4.94 17.27 25.03
CA ASN A 149 -6.13 17.63 24.25
C ASN A 149 -6.07 19.08 23.76
N LYS A 150 -5.56 20.03 24.57
CA LYS A 150 -5.37 21.42 24.13
C LYS A 150 -4.32 21.50 23.01
N LEU A 151 -3.24 20.75 23.12
CA LEU A 151 -2.20 20.70 22.10
C LEU A 151 -2.74 20.11 20.78
N ILE A 152 -3.47 18.99 20.86
CA ILE A 152 -4.09 18.34 19.69
C ILE A 152 -5.07 19.31 18.99
N ALA A 153 -5.88 20.04 19.75
CA ALA A 153 -6.82 21.02 19.19
C ALA A 153 -6.14 22.20 18.47
N GLN A 154 -4.85 22.45 18.77
CA GLN A 154 -4.03 23.48 18.11
C GLN A 154 -3.18 22.93 16.95
N MET A 155 -3.13 21.60 16.80
CA MET A 155 -2.41 21.00 15.67
C MET A 155 -3.24 21.15 14.40
N GLU A 156 -2.63 21.69 13.37
CA GLU A 156 -3.14 21.52 12.02
C GLU A 156 -2.98 20.05 11.65
N VAL A 157 -4.04 19.28 11.84
CA VAL A 157 -4.10 17.90 11.37
C VAL A 157 -4.58 17.99 9.93
N ASN A 158 -3.72 17.70 8.98
CA ASN A 158 -4.14 17.40 7.63
C ASN A 158 -4.64 15.94 7.62
N PRO A 159 -5.95 15.70 7.62
CA PRO A 159 -6.50 14.35 7.58
C PRO A 159 -6.39 13.76 6.15
N THR A 160 -5.19 13.80 5.57
CA THR A 160 -4.90 13.09 4.32
C THR A 160 -4.85 11.58 4.51
N ALA A 161 -5.18 11.12 5.68
CA ALA A 161 -5.00 9.73 6.03
C ALA A 161 -6.29 9.02 6.41
N GLU A 162 -7.37 9.22 5.73
CA GLU A 162 -8.19 8.05 5.48
C GLU A 162 -7.34 7.13 4.61
N GLN A 163 -7.04 5.93 5.15
CA GLN A 163 -6.30 4.87 4.45
C GLN A 163 -7.11 4.39 3.25
N THR A 164 -7.23 5.22 2.25
CA THR A 164 -7.90 4.88 1.02
C THR A 164 -6.86 4.46 0.01
N THR A 165 -7.07 3.29 -0.57
CA THR A 165 -6.40 2.94 -1.81
C THR A 165 -6.79 3.97 -2.85
N LYS A 166 -5.86 4.35 -3.71
CA LYS A 166 -6.18 5.25 -4.82
C LYS A 166 -7.25 4.66 -5.73
N TYR A 167 -7.25 3.33 -5.84
CA TYR A 167 -8.25 2.52 -6.54
C TYR A 167 -8.70 1.37 -5.65
N SER A 168 -10.00 1.26 -5.40
CA SER A 168 -10.59 0.13 -4.71
C SER A 168 -11.22 -0.83 -5.71
N ILE A 169 -10.98 -2.13 -5.51
CA ILE A 169 -11.70 -3.16 -6.25
C ILE A 169 -12.98 -3.46 -5.46
N SER A 170 -14.13 -3.20 -6.06
CA SER A 170 -15.43 -3.45 -5.44
C SER A 170 -15.53 -4.89 -4.94
N GLN A 171 -16.14 -5.04 -3.77
CA GLN A 171 -16.48 -6.35 -3.21
C GLN A 171 -17.85 -6.84 -3.71
N THR A 172 -18.52 -6.10 -4.59
CA THR A 172 -19.82 -6.50 -5.13
C THR A 172 -19.66 -7.84 -5.81
N LYS A 173 -20.30 -8.87 -5.25
CA LYS A 173 -20.48 -10.12 -5.96
C LYS A 173 -21.30 -9.80 -7.21
N VAL A 174 -20.78 -10.14 -8.36
CA VAL A 174 -21.59 -10.23 -9.57
C VAL A 174 -22.31 -11.55 -9.41
N ASP A 175 -23.62 -11.49 -9.10
CA ASP A 175 -24.49 -12.65 -9.09
C ASP A 175 -24.65 -13.18 -10.51
#